data_56de2462c80a7e3783ae73a2f51f1115
#
_entry.id   56de2462c80a7e3783ae73a2f51f1115
#
_cell.length_a   1.000
_cell.length_b   1.000
_cell.length_c   1.000
_cell.angle_alpha   90.00
_cell.angle_beta   90.00
_cell.angle_gamma   90.00
#
_symmetry.space_group_name_H-M   'P 1'
#
loop_
_entity.id
_entity.type
_entity.pdbx_description
1 polymer ?
#
loop_
_entity_poly.entity_id
_entity_poly.type
_entity_poly.pdbx_seq_one_letter_code
_entity_poly.pdbx_strand_id
1 'polypeptide(L)'
;MNGADINYKFEAGSVIYKFGAGAGRLNQNLASTSGLFNYRFMCRLINASAESNGSSLRVSFARADLSASADILRSYDRALNKLVAQGDGNAAQLLEQINYTGVPIDFYNIGYLYDRQPWQVQMEFARRRFNQTSFGVDLDGLYLLAGYHLGKFTPYLQFSHLAHKSRILLTEVDTTPLSPGERAVVGAINANALARISRSTLAAGGRWDLADNLALKLQVDRIYKPAGNNGAYFAPPYPSEFANANRRVNVYSATLDFVF
;
A
#
# COMPACT_ATOMS: atom_id res chain seq x y z
N MET A 1 11.16 -8.83 -11.78
CA MET A 1 11.76 -9.13 -10.47
C MET A 1 12.81 -10.22 -10.68
N ASN A 2 14.01 -10.06 -10.14
CA ASN A 2 15.06 -11.07 -10.16
C ASN A 2 15.26 -11.53 -8.71
N GLY A 3 15.16 -12.85 -8.46
CA GLY A 3 15.28 -13.38 -7.12
C GLY A 3 15.20 -14.88 -7.10
N ALA A 4 15.32 -15.44 -5.91
CA ALA A 4 15.16 -16.86 -5.64
C ALA A 4 14.28 -17.04 -4.41
N ASP A 5 13.52 -18.14 -4.40
CA ASP A 5 12.73 -18.58 -3.28
C ASP A 5 12.87 -20.08 -3.06
N ILE A 6 12.63 -20.49 -1.82
CA ILE A 6 12.54 -21.87 -1.41
C ILE A 6 11.21 -22.06 -0.68
N ASN A 7 10.54 -23.15 -1.03
CA ASN A 7 9.27 -23.52 -0.41
C ASN A 7 9.36 -24.96 0.10
N TYR A 8 8.89 -25.17 1.33
CA TYR A 8 8.82 -26.45 1.97
C TYR A 8 7.39 -26.74 2.40
N LYS A 9 6.89 -27.93 2.06
CA LYS A 9 5.56 -28.42 2.42
C LYS A 9 5.69 -29.75 3.17
N PHE A 10 4.95 -29.92 4.26
CA PHE A 10 4.77 -31.20 4.92
C PHE A 10 3.35 -31.35 5.45
N GLU A 11 2.96 -32.57 5.75
CA GLU A 11 1.65 -32.91 6.26
C GLU A 11 1.79 -33.56 7.64
N ALA A 12 0.98 -33.13 8.61
CA ALA A 12 0.90 -33.74 9.93
C ALA A 12 -0.59 -33.92 10.28
N GLY A 13 -1.02 -35.18 10.27
CA GLY A 13 -2.44 -35.52 10.39
C GLY A 13 -3.26 -34.93 9.22
N SER A 14 -4.30 -34.16 9.55
CA SER A 14 -5.16 -33.50 8.54
C SER A 14 -4.68 -32.09 8.19
N VAL A 15 -3.53 -31.66 8.68
CA VAL A 15 -3.01 -30.29 8.49
C VAL A 15 -1.84 -30.30 7.51
N ILE A 16 -1.92 -29.42 6.51
CA ILE A 16 -0.85 -29.15 5.55
C ILE A 16 -0.14 -27.88 6.00
N TYR A 17 1.16 -27.99 6.27
CA TYR A 17 2.02 -26.86 6.60
C TYR A 17 2.87 -26.48 5.41
N LYS A 18 2.97 -25.19 5.14
CA LYS A 18 3.84 -24.63 4.10
C LYS A 18 4.71 -23.53 4.70
N PHE A 19 5.99 -23.54 4.37
CA PHE A 19 6.96 -22.52 4.73
C PHE A 19 7.64 -22.03 3.49
N GLY A 20 7.83 -20.72 3.38
CA GLY A 20 8.52 -20.11 2.26
C GLY A 20 9.52 -19.06 2.75
N ALA A 21 10.65 -18.98 2.08
CA ALA A 21 11.60 -17.89 2.23
C ALA A 21 12.09 -17.46 0.85
N GLY A 22 12.29 -16.16 0.66
CA GLY A 22 12.75 -15.65 -0.62
C GLY A 22 13.51 -14.34 -0.47
N ALA A 23 14.36 -14.06 -1.46
CA ALA A 23 15.04 -12.78 -1.59
C ALA A 23 15.12 -12.39 -3.06
N GLY A 24 15.04 -11.09 -3.34
CA GLY A 24 15.09 -10.64 -4.71
C GLY A 24 15.21 -9.14 -4.83
N ARG A 25 15.38 -8.69 -6.07
CA ARG A 25 15.47 -7.29 -6.46
C ARG A 25 14.34 -6.95 -7.43
N LEU A 26 13.65 -5.85 -7.13
CA LEU A 26 12.69 -5.23 -8.03
C LEU A 26 13.19 -3.85 -8.43
N ASN A 27 13.22 -3.58 -9.72
CA ASN A 27 13.38 -2.23 -10.27
C ASN A 27 12.06 -1.84 -10.94
N GLN A 28 11.55 -0.67 -10.63
CA GLN A 28 10.29 -0.17 -11.18
C GLN A 28 10.43 1.30 -11.56
N ASN A 29 9.96 1.63 -12.74
CA ASN A 29 9.88 3.00 -13.24
C ASN A 29 8.42 3.42 -13.21
N LEU A 30 8.11 4.51 -12.50
CA LEU A 30 6.77 5.08 -12.42
C LEU A 30 6.80 6.50 -12.95
N ALA A 31 5.98 6.77 -13.95
CA ALA A 31 5.73 8.12 -14.42
C ALA A 31 4.71 8.81 -13.48
N SER A 32 4.99 10.05 -13.11
CA SER A 32 4.09 10.90 -12.36
C SER A 32 4.06 12.30 -12.97
N THR A 33 3.18 13.16 -12.50
CA THR A 33 3.14 14.58 -12.88
C THR A 33 4.43 15.34 -12.53
N SER A 34 5.22 14.79 -11.59
CA SER A 34 6.51 15.35 -11.14
C SER A 34 7.71 14.72 -11.83
N GLY A 35 7.49 13.91 -12.89
CA GLY A 35 8.54 13.25 -13.66
C GLY A 35 8.60 11.73 -13.48
N LEU A 36 9.67 11.14 -13.99
CA LEU A 36 9.93 9.72 -13.91
C LEU A 36 10.65 9.37 -12.61
N PHE A 37 10.05 8.50 -11.81
CA PHE A 37 10.65 7.93 -10.61
C PHE A 37 11.17 6.53 -10.90
N ASN A 38 12.42 6.30 -10.54
CA ASN A 38 13.05 4.97 -10.58
C ASN A 38 13.14 4.44 -9.16
N TYR A 39 12.44 3.36 -8.88
CA TYR A 39 12.44 2.67 -7.59
C TYR A 39 13.25 1.40 -7.69
N ARG A 40 14.09 1.17 -6.68
CA ARG A 40 14.82 -0.07 -6.47
C ARG A 40 14.46 -0.62 -5.10
N PHE A 41 14.06 -1.88 -5.07
CA PHE A 41 13.78 -2.59 -3.84
C PHE A 41 14.67 -3.83 -3.75
N MET A 42 15.32 -4.01 -2.61
CA MET A 42 15.97 -5.26 -2.22
C MET A 42 15.07 -5.92 -1.18
N CYS A 43 14.40 -7.01 -1.58
CA CYS A 43 13.35 -7.63 -0.78
C CYS A 43 13.83 -8.96 -0.20
N ARG A 44 13.44 -9.23 1.04
CA ARG A 44 13.55 -10.53 1.72
C ARG A 44 12.21 -10.83 2.33
N LEU A 45 11.76 -12.07 2.23
CA LEU A 45 10.46 -12.48 2.78
C LEU A 45 10.55 -13.84 3.43
N ILE A 46 9.72 -14.04 4.44
CA ILE A 46 9.41 -15.35 5.01
C ILE A 46 7.90 -15.46 5.14
N ASN A 47 7.36 -16.63 4.96
CA ASN A 47 5.96 -16.91 5.18
C ASN A 47 5.76 -18.32 5.75
N ALA A 48 4.65 -18.49 6.44
CA ALA A 48 4.17 -19.78 6.90
C ALA A 48 2.66 -19.86 6.74
N SER A 49 2.13 -21.03 6.39
CA SER A 49 0.70 -21.29 6.42
C SER A 49 0.38 -22.70 6.95
N ALA A 50 -0.81 -22.81 7.52
CA ALA A 50 -1.40 -24.08 7.94
C ALA A 50 -2.80 -24.18 7.31
N GLU A 51 -3.09 -25.29 6.65
CA GLU A 51 -4.34 -25.54 5.91
C GLU A 51 -4.96 -26.85 6.40
N SER A 52 -6.25 -26.83 6.74
CA SER A 52 -7.01 -28.01 7.14
C SER A 52 -8.50 -27.77 6.95
N ASN A 53 -9.22 -28.72 6.38
CA ASN A 53 -10.69 -28.75 6.29
C ASN A 53 -11.32 -27.43 5.80
N GLY A 54 -10.78 -26.87 4.71
CA GLY A 54 -11.27 -25.61 4.14
C GLY A 54 -10.85 -24.34 4.92
N SER A 55 -10.08 -24.50 5.99
CA SER A 55 -9.47 -23.40 6.73
C SER A 55 -8.01 -23.22 6.35
N SER A 56 -7.56 -21.99 6.18
CA SER A 56 -6.15 -21.65 5.96
C SER A 56 -5.77 -20.43 6.80
N LEU A 57 -4.73 -20.55 7.59
CA LEU A 57 -4.10 -19.46 8.30
C LEU A 57 -2.73 -19.20 7.67
N ARG A 58 -2.44 -17.94 7.34
CA ARG A 58 -1.16 -17.53 6.77
C ARG A 58 -0.59 -16.35 7.55
N VAL A 59 0.71 -16.41 7.81
CA VAL A 59 1.50 -15.30 8.35
C VAL A 59 2.68 -15.05 7.44
N SER A 60 3.03 -13.77 7.25
CA SER A 60 4.20 -13.42 6.48
C SER A 60 4.87 -12.14 7.02
N PHE A 61 6.17 -12.10 6.85
CA PHE A 61 6.99 -10.93 7.09
C PHE A 61 7.87 -10.69 5.87
N ALA A 62 7.96 -9.44 5.45
CA ALA A 62 8.94 -9.04 4.43
C ALA A 62 9.63 -7.75 4.86
N ARG A 63 10.91 -7.66 4.53
CA ARG A 63 11.69 -6.41 4.60
C ARG A 63 12.18 -6.07 3.21
N ALA A 64 12.00 -4.80 2.84
CA ALA A 64 12.55 -4.25 1.62
C ALA A 64 13.41 -3.02 1.95
N ASP A 65 14.57 -2.93 1.30
CA ASP A 65 15.37 -1.70 1.31
C ASP A 65 15.04 -0.92 0.04
N LEU A 66 14.36 0.22 0.21
CA LEU A 66 13.91 1.10 -0.87
C LEU A 66 14.96 2.15 -1.19
N SER A 67 15.28 2.30 -2.47
CA SER A 67 15.94 3.51 -2.98
C SER A 67 15.12 4.08 -4.12
N ALA A 68 14.84 5.39 -4.06
CA ALA A 68 14.16 6.12 -5.12
C ALA A 68 15.11 7.15 -5.75
N SER A 69 14.95 7.39 -7.05
CA SER A 69 15.64 8.48 -7.75
C SER A 69 14.73 9.13 -8.78
N ALA A 70 14.76 10.45 -8.84
CA ALA A 70 14.02 11.27 -9.80
C ALA A 70 14.68 12.65 -9.90
N ASP A 71 14.41 13.38 -10.98
CA ASP A 71 14.95 14.74 -11.14
C ASP A 71 14.43 15.68 -10.05
N ILE A 72 13.17 15.54 -9.67
CA ILE A 72 12.57 16.34 -8.61
C ILE A 72 13.25 16.10 -7.26
N LEU A 73 13.63 14.85 -6.94
CA LEU A 73 14.36 14.55 -5.70
C LEU A 73 15.75 15.16 -5.70
N ARG A 74 16.48 15.09 -6.81
CA ARG A 74 17.78 15.76 -6.96
C ARG A 74 17.66 17.28 -6.84
N SER A 75 16.57 17.85 -7.33
CA SER A 75 16.30 19.28 -7.21
C SER A 75 15.96 19.69 -5.79
N TYR A 76 15.23 18.84 -5.06
CA TYR A 76 14.95 18.98 -3.64
C TYR A 76 16.25 19.01 -2.82
N ASP A 77 17.13 18.02 -3.01
CA ASP A 77 18.42 17.97 -2.31
C ASP A 77 19.27 19.20 -2.59
N ARG A 78 19.34 19.64 -3.85
CA ARG A 78 20.11 20.85 -4.21
C ARG A 78 19.55 22.10 -3.53
N ALA A 79 18.22 22.25 -3.47
CA ALA A 79 17.58 23.38 -2.82
C ALA A 79 17.88 23.42 -1.32
N LEU A 80 17.74 22.30 -0.62
CA LEU A 80 18.02 22.24 0.81
C LEU A 80 19.52 22.37 1.13
N ASN A 81 20.39 21.71 0.35
CA ASN A 81 21.84 21.86 0.54
C ASN A 81 22.34 23.30 0.34
N LYS A 82 21.68 24.10 -0.51
CA LYS A 82 21.96 25.54 -0.65
C LYS A 82 21.64 26.28 0.65
N LEU A 83 20.55 25.96 1.34
CA LEU A 83 20.22 26.56 2.64
C LEU A 83 21.17 26.07 3.74
N VAL A 84 21.53 24.81 3.74
CA VAL A 84 22.55 24.27 4.67
C VAL A 84 23.88 25.00 4.52
N ALA A 85 24.32 25.27 3.29
CA ALA A 85 25.54 26.03 3.01
C ALA A 85 25.48 27.49 3.50
N GLN A 86 24.28 28.03 3.71
CA GLN A 86 24.01 29.33 4.32
C GLN A 86 23.89 29.29 5.86
N GLY A 87 24.05 28.08 6.46
CA GLY A 87 24.01 27.90 7.90
C GLY A 87 22.64 27.50 8.45
N ASP A 88 21.66 27.12 7.58
CA ASP A 88 20.34 26.67 8.02
C ASP A 88 20.37 25.21 8.52
N GLY A 89 20.42 25.05 9.86
CA GLY A 89 20.39 23.73 10.51
C GLY A 89 19.05 22.99 10.33
N ASN A 90 17.94 23.74 10.14
CA ASN A 90 16.64 23.12 9.91
C ASN A 90 16.58 22.45 8.53
N ALA A 91 17.23 23.01 7.54
CA ALA A 91 17.33 22.40 6.21
C ALA A 91 18.12 21.08 6.25
N ALA A 92 19.18 20.99 7.06
CA ALA A 92 19.91 19.75 7.29
C ALA A 92 19.01 18.68 7.94
N GLN A 93 18.25 19.05 8.98
CA GLN A 93 17.32 18.16 9.65
C GLN A 93 16.21 17.69 8.71
N LEU A 94 15.67 18.55 7.85
CA LEU A 94 14.64 18.19 6.88
C LEU A 94 15.16 17.20 5.82
N LEU A 95 16.41 17.31 5.38
CA LEU A 95 17.07 16.36 4.51
C LEU A 95 17.16 14.96 5.15
N GLU A 96 17.47 14.87 6.44
CA GLU A 96 17.49 13.61 7.19
C GLU A 96 16.08 13.02 7.33
N GLN A 97 15.07 13.87 7.59
CA GLN A 97 13.68 13.43 7.73
C GLN A 97 13.10 12.84 6.44
N ILE A 98 13.51 13.35 5.27
CA ILE A 98 13.03 12.89 3.95
C ILE A 98 14.12 12.10 3.24
N ASN A 99 14.61 11.05 3.87
CA ASN A 99 15.51 10.11 3.23
C ASN A 99 14.74 9.16 2.29
N TYR A 100 15.27 8.94 1.10
CA TYR A 100 14.72 8.02 0.08
C TYR A 100 15.77 7.06 -0.50
N THR A 101 16.89 6.86 0.20
CA THR A 101 17.97 5.97 -0.21
C THR A 101 18.25 4.94 0.86
N GLY A 102 18.12 3.66 0.50
CA GLY A 102 18.37 2.54 1.43
C GLY A 102 17.38 2.50 2.60
N VAL A 103 16.15 2.98 2.40
CA VAL A 103 15.13 3.06 3.45
C VAL A 103 14.54 1.70 3.74
N PRO A 104 14.68 1.17 4.96
CA PRO A 104 14.07 -0.11 5.32
C PRO A 104 12.55 0.04 5.48
N ILE A 105 11.82 -0.86 4.82
CA ILE A 105 10.37 -0.97 4.87
C ILE A 105 10.03 -2.37 5.39
N ASP A 106 9.29 -2.44 6.49
CA ASP A 106 8.80 -3.69 7.05
C ASP A 106 7.33 -3.90 6.68
N PHE A 107 7.02 -5.12 6.26
CA PHE A 107 5.67 -5.60 5.96
C PHE A 107 5.33 -6.80 6.82
N TYR A 108 4.19 -6.74 7.47
CA TYR A 108 3.61 -7.81 8.26
C TYR A 108 2.24 -8.13 7.70
N ASN A 109 1.93 -9.40 7.59
CA ASN A 109 0.61 -9.85 7.14
C ASN A 109 0.19 -11.07 7.93
N ILE A 110 -1.09 -11.09 8.32
CA ILE A 110 -1.80 -12.27 8.81
C ILE A 110 -3.11 -12.38 8.07
N GLY A 111 -3.39 -13.56 7.52
CA GLY A 111 -4.60 -13.83 6.77
C GLY A 111 -5.24 -15.15 7.21
N TYR A 112 -6.55 -15.17 7.28
CA TYR A 112 -7.36 -16.33 7.52
C TYR A 112 -8.40 -16.47 6.41
N LEU A 113 -8.50 -17.67 5.86
CA LEU A 113 -9.52 -18.07 4.92
C LEU A 113 -10.26 -19.29 5.49
N TYR A 114 -11.58 -19.23 5.49
CA TYR A 114 -12.46 -20.36 5.65
C TYR A 114 -13.33 -20.48 4.41
N ASP A 115 -13.22 -21.58 3.69
CA ASP A 115 -14.01 -21.86 2.49
C ASP A 115 -14.53 -23.30 2.57
N ARG A 116 -15.67 -23.43 3.19
CA ARG A 116 -16.40 -24.69 3.30
C ARG A 116 -17.88 -24.40 3.20
N GLN A 117 -18.51 -25.00 2.22
CA GLN A 117 -19.94 -24.83 1.99
C GLN A 117 -20.77 -24.97 3.27
N PRO A 118 -21.75 -24.06 3.48
CA PRO A 118 -22.13 -22.98 2.54
C PRO A 118 -21.38 -21.66 2.74
N TRP A 119 -20.41 -21.57 3.66
CA TRP A 119 -19.76 -20.32 4.06
C TRP A 119 -18.39 -20.12 3.43
N GLN A 120 -18.14 -18.89 3.02
CA GLN A 120 -16.81 -18.38 2.70
C GLN A 120 -16.52 -17.17 3.56
N VAL A 121 -15.42 -17.19 4.31
CA VAL A 121 -14.98 -16.07 5.16
C VAL A 121 -13.50 -15.81 4.89
N GLN A 122 -13.14 -14.58 4.62
CA GLN A 122 -11.75 -14.17 4.48
C GLN A 122 -11.48 -12.97 5.38
N MET A 123 -10.40 -13.03 6.14
CA MET A 123 -9.91 -11.93 6.96
C MET A 123 -8.43 -11.73 6.70
N GLU A 124 -8.00 -10.49 6.61
CA GLU A 124 -6.60 -10.16 6.42
C GLU A 124 -6.27 -8.86 7.17
N PHE A 125 -5.16 -8.87 7.88
CA PHE A 125 -4.55 -7.69 8.44
C PHE A 125 -3.15 -7.55 7.88
N ALA A 126 -2.83 -6.36 7.37
CA ALA A 126 -1.52 -6.02 6.84
C ALA A 126 -1.00 -4.73 7.50
N ARG A 127 0.30 -4.70 7.76
CA ARG A 127 0.98 -3.54 8.33
C ARG A 127 2.24 -3.23 7.54
N ARG A 128 2.40 -1.98 7.14
CA ARG A 128 3.61 -1.46 6.52
C ARG A 128 4.22 -0.39 7.41
N ARG A 129 5.54 -0.44 7.61
CA ARG A 129 6.31 0.55 8.35
C ARG A 129 7.49 1.03 7.52
N PHE A 130 7.61 2.34 7.39
CA PHE A 130 8.79 3.00 6.85
C PHE A 130 9.67 3.40 8.02
N ASN A 131 10.77 2.67 8.21
CA ASN A 131 11.70 2.95 9.27
C ASN A 131 12.67 4.05 8.83
N GLN A 132 12.87 5.06 9.70
CA GLN A 132 13.88 6.11 9.54
C GLN A 132 13.63 7.16 8.46
N THR A 133 12.39 7.34 7.97
CA THR A 133 12.11 8.39 7.00
C THR A 133 10.65 8.85 7.04
N SER A 134 10.44 10.11 6.66
CA SER A 134 9.13 10.67 6.35
C SER A 134 8.77 10.60 4.85
N PHE A 135 9.65 10.06 4.01
CA PHE A 135 9.40 9.89 2.58
C PHE A 135 8.26 8.91 2.28
N GLY A 136 8.06 7.94 3.15
CA GLY A 136 7.02 6.93 3.02
C GLY A 136 5.98 6.99 4.13
N VAL A 137 4.92 6.23 3.98
CA VAL A 137 3.74 6.25 4.84
C VAL A 137 3.56 4.92 5.56
N ASP A 138 3.48 4.97 6.90
CA ASP A 138 3.05 3.83 7.71
C ASP A 138 1.56 3.59 7.54
N LEU A 139 1.20 2.35 7.24
CA LEU A 139 -0.17 1.95 6.98
C LEU A 139 -0.53 0.69 7.75
N ASP A 140 -1.75 0.67 8.29
CA ASP A 140 -2.44 -0.54 8.69
C ASP A 140 -3.63 -0.76 7.75
N GLY A 141 -3.78 -1.99 7.26
CA GLY A 141 -4.88 -2.42 6.41
C GLY A 141 -5.64 -3.56 7.06
N LEU A 142 -6.96 -3.49 7.04
CA LEU A 142 -7.87 -4.57 7.43
C LEU A 142 -8.78 -4.89 6.26
N TYR A 143 -9.00 -6.18 6.00
CA TYR A 143 -9.92 -6.70 5.02
C TYR A 143 -10.75 -7.82 5.65
N LEU A 144 -12.06 -7.79 5.43
CA LEU A 144 -13.02 -8.80 5.85
C LEU A 144 -13.98 -9.09 4.69
N LEU A 145 -14.23 -10.34 4.40
CA LEU A 145 -15.24 -10.77 3.43
C LEU A 145 -16.02 -11.93 4.03
N ALA A 146 -17.34 -11.92 3.85
CA ALA A 146 -18.22 -13.04 4.15
C ALA A 146 -19.13 -13.29 2.94
N GLY A 147 -19.11 -14.51 2.44
CA GLY A 147 -19.94 -15.01 1.33
C GLY A 147 -20.72 -16.24 1.74
N TYR A 148 -21.79 -16.51 1.01
CA TYR A 148 -22.64 -17.67 1.22
C TYR A 148 -22.98 -18.34 -0.12
N HIS A 149 -22.63 -19.62 -0.28
CA HIS A 149 -22.86 -20.37 -1.50
C HIS A 149 -24.32 -20.80 -1.61
N LEU A 150 -25.03 -20.30 -2.61
CA LEU A 150 -26.39 -20.65 -3.00
C LEU A 150 -26.37 -21.34 -4.38
N GLY A 151 -25.91 -22.59 -4.41
CA GLY A 151 -25.71 -23.30 -5.67
C GLY A 151 -24.67 -22.58 -6.56
N LYS A 152 -25.10 -22.09 -7.73
CA LYS A 152 -24.23 -21.35 -8.67
C LYS A 152 -24.04 -19.88 -8.34
N PHE A 153 -24.71 -19.36 -7.32
CA PHE A 153 -24.63 -17.95 -6.93
C PHE A 153 -24.05 -17.80 -5.53
N THR A 154 -23.07 -16.92 -5.39
CA THR A 154 -22.41 -16.60 -4.12
C THR A 154 -22.50 -15.12 -3.83
N PRO A 155 -23.54 -14.63 -3.14
CA PRO A 155 -23.57 -13.28 -2.61
C PRO A 155 -22.50 -13.11 -1.53
N TYR A 156 -21.93 -11.89 -1.41
CA TYR A 156 -20.96 -11.57 -0.39
C TYR A 156 -21.05 -10.12 0.06
N LEU A 157 -20.58 -9.90 1.28
CA LEU A 157 -20.29 -8.57 1.83
C LEU A 157 -18.82 -8.48 2.13
N GLN A 158 -18.25 -7.29 1.93
CA GLN A 158 -16.84 -7.01 2.17
C GLN A 158 -16.71 -5.69 2.91
N PHE A 159 -15.82 -5.66 3.88
CA PHE A 159 -15.36 -4.45 4.54
C PHE A 159 -13.85 -4.34 4.42
N SER A 160 -13.36 -3.15 4.13
CA SER A 160 -11.93 -2.87 4.22
C SER A 160 -11.67 -1.51 4.86
N HIS A 161 -10.56 -1.42 5.58
CA HIS A 161 -10.11 -0.19 6.20
C HIS A 161 -8.62 -0.02 6.02
N LEU A 162 -8.22 1.15 5.52
CA LEU A 162 -6.84 1.58 5.41
C LEU A 162 -6.63 2.75 6.36
N ALA A 163 -5.71 2.61 7.29
CA ALA A 163 -5.37 3.62 8.28
C ALA A 163 -3.94 4.12 8.10
N HIS A 164 -3.80 5.42 7.92
CA HIS A 164 -2.53 6.11 8.01
C HIS A 164 -2.09 6.19 9.48
N LYS A 165 -0.89 5.74 9.81
CA LYS A 165 -0.37 5.65 11.18
C LYS A 165 0.78 6.61 11.48
N SER A 166 1.47 7.12 10.47
CA SER A 166 2.59 8.05 10.70
C SER A 166 2.07 9.39 11.23
N ARG A 167 2.70 9.89 12.27
CA ARG A 167 2.63 11.30 12.66
C ARG A 167 3.87 11.98 12.11
N ILE A 168 3.76 12.54 10.92
CA ILE A 168 4.87 13.22 10.28
C ILE A 168 4.81 14.69 10.71
N LEU A 169 5.83 15.13 11.43
CA LEU A 169 6.11 16.52 11.69
C LEU A 169 7.41 16.83 10.94
N LEU A 170 7.30 17.52 9.81
CA LEU A 170 8.48 18.01 9.09
C LEU A 170 9.02 19.26 9.76
N THR A 171 10.33 19.38 9.80
CA THR A 171 11.00 20.59 10.25
C THR A 171 10.67 21.73 9.28
N GLU A 172 10.22 22.85 9.81
CA GLU A 172 9.98 24.06 9.02
C GLU A 172 11.29 24.71 8.62
N VAL A 173 11.38 25.09 7.36
CA VAL A 173 12.57 25.70 6.75
C VAL A 173 12.17 27.02 6.11
N ASP A 174 12.96 28.07 6.35
CA ASP A 174 12.80 29.32 5.62
C ASP A 174 13.25 29.16 4.16
N THR A 175 12.29 29.13 3.27
CA THR A 175 12.54 28.99 1.83
C THR A 175 12.69 30.33 1.11
N THR A 176 12.63 31.46 1.80
CA THR A 176 12.76 32.81 1.21
C THR A 176 14.02 32.98 0.35
N PRO A 177 15.21 32.44 0.77
CA PRO A 177 16.45 32.56 -0.03
C PRO A 177 16.44 31.73 -1.33
N LEU A 178 15.48 30.84 -1.50
CA LEU A 178 15.37 29.98 -2.69
C LEU A 178 14.64 30.68 -3.83
N SER A 179 14.97 30.32 -5.07
CA SER A 179 14.23 30.77 -6.25
C SER A 179 12.76 30.22 -6.22
N PRO A 180 11.83 30.83 -6.97
CA PRO A 180 10.45 30.35 -7.03
C PRO A 180 10.33 28.88 -7.42
N GLY A 181 11.17 28.40 -8.35
CA GLY A 181 11.18 27.00 -8.78
C GLY A 181 11.68 26.06 -7.68
N GLU A 182 12.75 26.42 -6.95
CA GLU A 182 13.26 25.63 -5.82
C GLU A 182 12.21 25.55 -4.69
N ARG A 183 11.55 26.68 -4.37
CA ARG A 183 10.45 26.70 -3.37
C ARG A 183 9.31 25.76 -3.76
N ALA A 184 8.92 25.78 -5.04
CA ALA A 184 7.86 24.90 -5.53
C ALA A 184 8.24 23.42 -5.38
N VAL A 185 9.50 23.05 -5.64
CA VAL A 185 10.00 21.68 -5.46
C VAL A 185 9.96 21.27 -3.98
N VAL A 186 10.48 22.11 -3.07
CA VAL A 186 10.46 21.83 -1.62
C VAL A 186 9.03 21.69 -1.13
N GLY A 187 8.14 22.60 -1.51
CA GLY A 187 6.72 22.54 -1.16
C GLY A 187 6.03 21.29 -1.66
N ALA A 188 6.28 20.86 -2.89
CA ALA A 188 5.68 19.66 -3.48
C ALA A 188 6.11 18.36 -2.76
N ILE A 189 7.41 18.21 -2.46
CA ILE A 189 7.93 17.04 -1.74
C ILE A 189 7.39 17.01 -0.30
N ASN A 190 7.41 18.14 0.41
CA ASN A 190 6.89 18.23 1.78
C ASN A 190 5.38 17.94 1.82
N ALA A 191 4.60 18.50 0.89
CA ALA A 191 3.16 18.22 0.79
C ALA A 191 2.87 16.73 0.54
N ASN A 192 3.69 16.08 -0.27
CA ASN A 192 3.57 14.64 -0.52
C ASN A 192 3.88 13.81 0.74
N ALA A 193 4.95 14.17 1.47
CA ALA A 193 5.32 13.52 2.73
C ALA A 193 4.24 13.69 3.81
N LEU A 194 3.58 14.85 3.87
CA LEU A 194 2.48 15.14 4.81
C LEU A 194 1.13 14.56 4.38
N ALA A 195 1.02 14.01 3.18
CA ALA A 195 -0.24 13.49 2.64
C ALA A 195 -0.75 12.30 3.46
N ARG A 196 -1.97 12.39 3.97
CA ARG A 196 -2.63 11.31 4.70
C ARG A 196 -3.46 10.45 3.76
N ILE A 197 -3.38 9.12 3.94
CA ILE A 197 -4.13 8.14 3.18
C ILE A 197 -4.90 7.24 4.15
N SER A 198 -6.17 7.57 4.39
CA SER A 198 -7.08 6.72 5.17
C SER A 198 -8.41 6.63 4.44
N ARG A 199 -8.99 5.44 4.43
CA ARG A 199 -10.32 5.21 3.85
C ARG A 199 -10.94 3.95 4.42
N SER A 200 -12.26 3.88 4.39
CA SER A 200 -13.03 2.66 4.64
C SER A 200 -13.86 2.36 3.40
N THR A 201 -14.04 1.09 3.10
CA THR A 201 -14.89 0.63 1.99
C THR A 201 -15.84 -0.43 2.52
N LEU A 202 -17.12 -0.26 2.21
CA LEU A 202 -18.13 -1.30 2.34
C LEU A 202 -18.53 -1.71 0.93
N ALA A 203 -18.46 -3.00 0.63
CA ALA A 203 -18.86 -3.54 -0.66
C ALA A 203 -19.91 -4.63 -0.50
N ALA A 204 -20.80 -4.71 -1.47
CA ALA A 204 -21.72 -5.81 -1.64
C ALA A 204 -21.62 -6.31 -3.08
N GLY A 205 -21.63 -7.62 -3.26
CA GLY A 205 -21.51 -8.21 -4.59
C GLY A 205 -22.03 -9.63 -4.64
N GLY A 206 -21.94 -10.19 -5.83
CA GLY A 206 -22.26 -11.60 -6.08
C GLY A 206 -21.42 -12.16 -7.21
N ARG A 207 -21.01 -13.41 -7.03
CA ARG A 207 -20.41 -14.24 -8.07
C ARG A 207 -21.46 -15.22 -8.57
N TRP A 208 -21.59 -15.32 -9.87
CA TRP A 208 -22.47 -16.27 -10.54
C TRP A 208 -21.64 -17.16 -11.45
N ASP A 209 -21.55 -18.45 -11.10
CA ASP A 209 -20.89 -19.48 -11.91
C ASP A 209 -21.87 -19.91 -13.03
N LEU A 210 -21.78 -19.27 -14.19
CA LEU A 210 -22.65 -19.46 -15.35
C LEU A 210 -22.44 -20.86 -15.95
N ALA A 211 -21.17 -21.28 -16.04
CA ALA A 211 -20.74 -22.59 -16.50
C ALA A 211 -19.49 -23.03 -15.69
N ASP A 212 -19.03 -24.26 -15.87
CA ASP A 212 -17.87 -24.79 -15.14
C ASP A 212 -16.59 -24.00 -15.38
N ASN A 213 -16.51 -23.32 -16.51
CA ASN A 213 -15.38 -22.51 -16.91
C ASN A 213 -15.71 -21.01 -17.06
N LEU A 214 -16.87 -20.54 -16.62
CA LEU A 214 -17.33 -19.17 -16.80
C LEU A 214 -18.04 -18.64 -15.56
N ALA A 215 -17.54 -17.52 -15.01
CA ALA A 215 -18.17 -16.83 -13.90
C ALA A 215 -18.31 -15.33 -14.15
N LEU A 216 -19.45 -14.76 -13.75
CA LEU A 216 -19.71 -13.31 -13.73
C LEU A 216 -19.67 -12.83 -12.27
N LYS A 217 -18.95 -11.76 -12.01
CA LYS A 217 -18.92 -11.09 -10.71
C LYS A 217 -19.40 -9.65 -10.87
N LEU A 218 -20.37 -9.26 -10.06
CA LEU A 218 -20.86 -7.88 -9.97
C LEU A 218 -20.65 -7.37 -8.55
N GLN A 219 -20.21 -6.12 -8.41
CA GLN A 219 -19.92 -5.52 -7.10
C GLN A 219 -20.22 -4.03 -7.10
N VAL A 220 -20.74 -3.54 -5.98
CA VAL A 220 -20.81 -2.12 -5.67
C VAL A 220 -19.97 -1.85 -4.42
N ASP A 221 -19.08 -0.87 -4.51
CA ASP A 221 -18.25 -0.38 -3.41
C ASP A 221 -18.74 1.00 -3.00
N ARG A 222 -18.93 1.19 -1.70
CA ARG A 222 -19.11 2.51 -1.11
C ARG A 222 -17.89 2.87 -0.30
N ILE A 223 -17.11 3.80 -0.81
CA ILE A 223 -15.84 4.22 -0.25
C ILE A 223 -16.04 5.51 0.51
N TYR A 224 -15.60 5.54 1.77
CA TYR A 224 -15.62 6.70 2.63
C TYR A 224 -14.19 7.19 2.88
N LYS A 225 -13.94 8.46 2.57
CA LYS A 225 -12.69 9.18 2.83
C LYS A 225 -12.94 10.29 3.85
N PRO A 226 -12.27 10.29 5.02
CA PRO A 226 -12.35 11.38 5.98
C PRO A 226 -11.73 12.67 5.43
N ALA A 227 -12.11 13.81 6.01
CA ALA A 227 -11.45 15.09 5.75
C ALA A 227 -9.97 15.06 6.14
N GLY A 228 -9.18 15.90 5.51
CA GLY A 228 -7.74 16.04 5.79
C GLY A 228 -6.88 14.88 5.28
N ASN A 229 -7.40 14.06 4.33
CA ASN A 229 -6.61 13.08 3.63
C ASN A 229 -7.08 12.87 2.17
N ASN A 230 -6.25 12.22 1.36
CA ASN A 230 -6.51 12.00 -0.06
C ASN A 230 -7.13 10.63 -0.38
N GLY A 231 -7.19 9.73 0.60
CA GLY A 231 -7.75 8.39 0.43
C GLY A 231 -6.97 7.47 -0.53
N ALA A 232 -5.79 7.89 -0.99
CA ALA A 232 -4.98 7.22 -2.01
C ALA A 232 -5.66 7.13 -3.40
N TYR A 233 -6.48 8.13 -3.77
CA TYR A 233 -7.17 8.13 -5.06
C TYR A 233 -6.40 8.84 -6.16
N PHE A 234 -5.54 9.81 -5.81
CA PHE A 234 -4.86 10.66 -6.79
C PHE A 234 -3.38 10.79 -6.46
N ALA A 235 -2.56 11.02 -7.49
CA ALA A 235 -1.22 11.54 -7.32
C ALA A 235 -1.25 13.04 -6.99
N PRO A 236 -0.31 13.58 -6.21
CA PRO A 236 -0.18 15.03 -6.00
C PRO A 236 0.01 15.78 -7.34
N PRO A 237 -0.42 17.07 -7.47
CA PRO A 237 -1.15 17.83 -6.46
C PRO A 237 -2.63 17.41 -6.37
N TYR A 238 -3.12 17.29 -5.14
CA TYR A 238 -4.54 16.99 -4.92
C TYR A 238 -5.36 18.28 -4.98
N PRO A 239 -6.57 18.27 -5.57
CA PRO A 239 -7.49 19.36 -5.38
C PRO A 239 -7.75 19.55 -3.88
N SER A 240 -7.48 20.74 -3.36
CA SER A 240 -7.61 21.06 -1.93
C SER A 240 -9.02 20.77 -1.39
N GLU A 241 -10.03 21.05 -2.20
CA GLU A 241 -11.42 20.74 -1.89
C GLU A 241 -11.67 19.24 -1.70
N PHE A 242 -11.00 18.39 -2.51
CA PHE A 242 -11.13 16.95 -2.34
C PHE A 242 -10.43 16.47 -1.06
N ALA A 243 -9.23 16.97 -0.78
CA ALA A 243 -8.46 16.59 0.41
C ALA A 243 -9.16 17.03 1.70
N ASN A 244 -9.70 18.26 1.74
CA ASN A 244 -10.24 18.89 2.94
C ASN A 244 -11.66 18.48 3.31
N ALA A 245 -12.40 17.82 2.41
CA ALA A 245 -13.77 17.39 2.68
C ALA A 245 -13.87 15.88 2.94
N ASN A 246 -14.86 15.51 3.77
CA ASN A 246 -15.36 14.14 3.80
C ASN A 246 -15.96 13.80 2.43
N ARG A 247 -15.57 12.68 1.85
CA ARG A 247 -16.09 12.25 0.53
C ARG A 247 -16.59 10.81 0.61
N ARG A 248 -17.65 10.57 -0.15
CA ARG A 248 -18.19 9.24 -0.42
C ARG A 248 -18.17 9.02 -1.92
N VAL A 249 -17.58 7.89 -2.32
CA VAL A 249 -17.47 7.51 -3.75
C VAL A 249 -18.11 6.14 -3.90
N ASN A 250 -18.96 5.98 -4.88
CA ASN A 250 -19.49 4.69 -5.28
C ASN A 250 -18.75 4.21 -6.53
N VAL A 251 -18.31 2.95 -6.51
CA VAL A 251 -17.68 2.28 -7.64
C VAL A 251 -18.51 1.05 -7.98
N TYR A 252 -18.84 0.90 -9.26
CA TYR A 252 -19.54 -0.28 -9.78
C TYR A 252 -18.56 -1.07 -10.63
N SER A 253 -18.47 -2.36 -10.38
CA SER A 253 -17.54 -3.25 -11.06
C SER A 253 -18.26 -4.46 -11.61
N ALA A 254 -17.89 -4.86 -12.82
CA ALA A 254 -18.29 -6.12 -13.45
C ALA A 254 -17.04 -6.83 -13.95
N THR A 255 -16.91 -8.12 -13.62
CA THR A 255 -15.79 -8.96 -14.05
C THR A 255 -16.34 -10.26 -14.62
N LEU A 256 -15.81 -10.66 -15.76
CA LEU A 256 -16.07 -11.95 -16.37
C LEU A 256 -14.79 -12.78 -16.31
N ASP A 257 -14.84 -13.87 -15.56
CA ASP A 257 -13.74 -14.83 -15.43
C ASP A 257 -14.03 -16.05 -16.30
N PHE A 258 -13.08 -16.43 -17.14
CA PHE A 258 -13.19 -17.63 -17.96
C PHE A 258 -11.86 -18.39 -18.01
N VAL A 259 -11.97 -19.72 -18.09
CA VAL A 259 -10.83 -20.64 -18.21
C VAL A 259 -11.03 -21.45 -19.49
N PHE A 260 -10.00 -21.58 -20.30
CA PHE A 260 -9.99 -22.33 -21.57
C PHE A 260 -8.92 -23.42 -21.56
#